data_b0b98ae48ff884ee1df2364c08dc1df8
#
_entry.id   b0b98ae48ff884ee1df2364c08dc1df8
#
_cell.length_a   1.000
_cell.length_b   1.000
_cell.length_c   1.000
_cell.angle_alpha   90.00
_cell.angle_beta   90.00
_cell.angle_gamma   90.00
#
_symmetry.space_group_name_H-M   'P 1'
#
loop_
_entity.id
_entity.type
_entity.pdbx_description
1 polymer ?
#
loop_
_entity_poly.entity_id
_entity_poly.type
_entity_poly.pdbx_seq_one_letter_code
_entity_poly.pdbx_strand_id
1 'polypeptide(L)'
;MIVSPCNAPRIPGNRLRKALAAGVALVGLMSAGQLWAFNLDDVAAKAKDLAGQKYEAPKSNLPAVFRDMKYADYQKIRFLQEKAEWAKDKTPFKLSFYHQGMHFDTPVKINQVTATKVEEIKYDPSCFEFQDVPHDAKTVENLGYAGFRVLYPINKADKQDEIMTLLGASYFRVVGKGHAYGLSARGLAIDTALPSGEEFPRFTEFWVEKPKPADKHLVIYALLDSPRSTGAYKLTVRPGNDTIVDVKSRIYLRDHVSRLGIAPLTSMYLFGPNQPSKVMNYRPALHDSEGLSIHAANGEWLWRPLNNPKHLAVSNFSVENPRGFGLMQRHRAFSDYEDLDDNYQKRPSTWIEPKGDWGKGTVDLVEIPTADETNDNIVAFWSPETLPEPGKPADYDYRLHWTIDEPKFQAPELGWVKQTLRSTGDVKQSNLIRQPDGSVAFLVDFAGPALAALKEDAKVRSQISVGDNAEVVENNLRYNPETKGWRLTLRLKIQDPKKSTEMRAALLQDVPVEAPKPAKDTKHDKAAAKHAKAEKPAEQPAADAASTNGAPATTEKVLTETWSYQLPADE
;
A
#
# COMPACT_ATOMS: atom_id res chain seq x y z
N MET A 1 -55.80 -58.95 61.03
CA MET A 1 -55.67 -59.24 62.47
C MET A 1 -54.31 -58.68 62.86
N ILE A 2 -54.28 -57.53 63.54
CA ILE A 2 -53.91 -57.44 64.94
C ILE A 2 -52.40 -57.70 65.10
N VAL A 3 -51.49 -56.84 65.60
CA VAL A 3 -51.48 -55.66 66.46
C VAL A 3 -50.04 -55.20 66.53
N SER A 4 -49.81 -53.87 66.53
CA SER A 4 -48.65 -53.18 67.12
C SER A 4 -48.54 -53.48 68.63
N PRO A 5 -47.51 -53.06 69.44
CA PRO A 5 -46.70 -51.82 69.35
C PRO A 5 -45.31 -51.85 70.06
N CYS A 6 -44.62 -50.68 70.02
CA CYS A 6 -43.82 -49.97 71.05
C CYS A 6 -42.52 -50.63 71.57
N ASN A 7 -41.35 -49.94 71.66
CA ASN A 7 -40.99 -48.70 72.34
C ASN A 7 -39.49 -48.42 72.18
N ALA A 8 -39.13 -47.17 72.09
CA ALA A 8 -37.76 -46.67 72.33
C ALA A 8 -37.43 -46.66 73.82
N PRO A 9 -36.19 -46.57 74.35
CA PRO A 9 -35.58 -45.24 74.51
C PRO A 9 -34.02 -45.12 74.50
N ARG A 10 -33.58 -43.87 74.18
CA ARG A 10 -32.47 -43.04 74.77
C ARG A 10 -31.01 -43.49 74.80
N ILE A 11 -30.24 -42.68 74.19
CA ILE A 11 -28.84 -42.18 74.24
C ILE A 11 -28.20 -42.25 75.68
N PRO A 12 -26.81 -42.40 75.86
CA PRO A 12 -25.79 -41.42 75.38
C PRO A 12 -24.36 -41.97 75.11
N GLY A 13 -23.51 -41.12 74.47
CA GLY A 13 -22.09 -41.11 74.84
C GLY A 13 -21.06 -41.43 73.76
N ASN A 14 -20.55 -40.39 73.17
CA ASN A 14 -19.16 -40.12 72.72
C ASN A 14 -18.12 -41.26 72.78
N ARG A 15 -17.48 -41.50 71.60
CA ARG A 15 -16.03 -41.46 71.45
C ARG A 15 -15.61 -41.76 69.97
N LEU A 16 -14.74 -40.88 69.47
CA LEU A 16 -13.91 -41.02 68.24
C LEU A 16 -13.40 -42.45 68.04
N ARG A 17 -13.50 -42.94 66.80
CA ARG A 17 -12.44 -43.73 66.15
C ARG A 17 -12.59 -43.70 64.62
N LYS A 18 -11.45 -43.42 64.01
CA LYS A 18 -11.19 -43.37 62.59
C LYS A 18 -11.59 -44.68 61.90
N ALA A 19 -12.33 -44.59 60.81
CA ALA A 19 -12.37 -45.67 59.83
C ALA A 19 -12.22 -45.01 58.44
N LEU A 20 -11.13 -45.34 57.76
CA LEU A 20 -10.89 -45.07 56.34
C LEU A 20 -12.03 -45.71 55.54
N ALA A 21 -12.78 -44.87 54.80
CA ALA A 21 -13.57 -45.30 53.66
C ALA A 21 -12.90 -44.73 52.43
N ALA A 22 -12.30 -45.58 51.60
CA ALA A 22 -11.78 -45.28 50.30
C ALA A 22 -12.92 -44.89 49.35
N GLY A 23 -13.18 -43.60 49.27
CA GLY A 23 -13.96 -43.01 48.18
C GLY A 23 -13.08 -42.85 46.96
N VAL A 24 -13.24 -43.67 45.95
CA VAL A 24 -12.68 -43.47 44.62
C VAL A 24 -13.37 -42.24 44.03
N ALA A 25 -12.79 -41.06 44.26
CA ALA A 25 -13.13 -39.89 43.49
C ALA A 25 -12.50 -40.07 42.09
N LEU A 26 -13.33 -40.39 41.12
CA LEU A 26 -13.02 -40.24 39.68
C LEU A 26 -12.83 -38.74 39.43
N VAL A 27 -11.62 -38.24 39.67
CA VAL A 27 -11.18 -36.95 39.09
C VAL A 27 -10.99 -37.21 37.60
N GLY A 28 -12.05 -36.97 36.84
CA GLY A 28 -11.94 -36.82 35.42
C GLY A 28 -10.98 -35.65 35.17
N LEU A 29 -9.71 -35.94 34.85
CA LEU A 29 -8.82 -35.02 34.16
C LEU A 29 -9.50 -34.73 32.83
N MET A 30 -10.36 -33.71 32.78
CA MET A 30 -10.54 -32.96 31.55
C MET A 30 -9.20 -32.32 31.28
N SER A 31 -8.32 -33.04 30.57
CA SER A 31 -7.30 -32.42 29.78
C SER A 31 -8.06 -31.48 28.82
N ALA A 32 -8.17 -30.20 29.19
CA ALA A 32 -8.45 -29.16 28.24
C ALA A 32 -7.32 -29.27 27.19
N GLY A 33 -7.57 -30.05 26.15
CA GLY A 33 -6.73 -30.03 24.97
C GLY A 33 -6.64 -28.59 24.58
N GLN A 34 -5.47 -27.98 24.73
CA GLN A 34 -5.21 -26.68 24.14
C GLN A 34 -5.66 -26.83 22.69
N LEU A 35 -6.74 -26.12 22.33
CA LEU A 35 -7.16 -26.00 20.96
C LEU A 35 -5.97 -25.30 20.24
N TRP A 36 -5.15 -26.10 19.56
CA TRP A 36 -4.07 -25.61 18.78
C TRP A 36 -4.68 -24.84 17.60
N ALA A 37 -4.57 -23.53 17.63
CA ALA A 37 -5.00 -22.65 16.55
C ALA A 37 -3.75 -22.22 15.78
N PHE A 38 -3.60 -22.68 14.55
CA PHE A 38 -2.52 -22.25 13.65
C PHE A 38 -2.53 -20.72 13.53
N ASN A 39 -1.36 -20.09 13.64
CA ASN A 39 -1.24 -18.64 13.64
C ASN A 39 0.08 -18.17 12.99
N LEU A 40 0.33 -16.86 12.99
CA LEU A 40 1.53 -16.27 12.42
C LEU A 40 2.81 -16.74 13.09
N ASP A 41 2.79 -17.04 14.41
CA ASP A 41 3.99 -17.47 15.13
C ASP A 41 4.45 -18.85 14.69
N ASP A 42 3.53 -19.74 14.26
CA ASP A 42 3.89 -21.04 13.66
C ASP A 42 4.69 -20.87 12.37
N VAL A 43 4.29 -19.91 11.53
CA VAL A 43 5.01 -19.59 10.30
C VAL A 43 6.32 -18.85 10.61
N ALA A 44 6.30 -17.96 11.61
CA ALA A 44 7.49 -17.23 12.05
C ALA A 44 8.58 -18.15 12.63
N ALA A 45 8.18 -19.21 13.33
CA ALA A 45 9.11 -20.24 13.78
C ALA A 45 9.80 -20.94 12.59
N LYS A 46 9.04 -21.34 11.57
CA LYS A 46 9.61 -21.90 10.32
C LYS A 46 10.54 -20.91 9.61
N ALA A 47 10.14 -19.63 9.49
CA ALA A 47 10.97 -18.59 8.87
C ALA A 47 12.28 -18.40 9.63
N LYS A 48 12.23 -18.38 10.97
CA LYS A 48 13.42 -18.26 11.81
C LYS A 48 14.36 -19.45 11.65
N ASP A 49 13.82 -20.67 11.62
CA ASP A 49 14.61 -21.89 11.42
C ASP A 49 15.30 -21.88 10.06
N LEU A 50 14.58 -21.46 9.00
CA LEU A 50 15.16 -21.30 7.66
C LEU A 50 16.24 -20.20 7.62
N ALA A 51 16.04 -19.10 8.35
CA ALA A 51 17.05 -18.03 8.41
C ALA A 51 18.38 -18.51 8.99
N GLY A 52 18.37 -19.50 9.90
CA GLY A 52 19.57 -20.16 10.43
C GLY A 52 20.23 -21.18 9.51
N GLN A 53 19.64 -21.46 8.34
CA GLN A 53 20.13 -22.46 7.38
C GLN A 53 20.67 -21.79 6.13
N LYS A 54 21.60 -22.47 5.45
CA LYS A 54 22.03 -22.05 4.12
C LYS A 54 20.85 -22.13 3.15
N TYR A 55 20.66 -21.07 2.36
CA TYR A 55 19.63 -21.08 1.32
C TYR A 55 19.88 -22.17 0.28
N GLU A 56 18.82 -22.89 -0.03
CA GLU A 56 18.80 -23.87 -1.12
C GLU A 56 17.78 -23.41 -2.16
N ALA A 57 18.27 -23.07 -3.35
CA ALA A 57 17.38 -22.69 -4.44
C ALA A 57 16.46 -23.87 -4.80
N PRO A 58 15.15 -23.66 -4.94
CA PRO A 58 14.24 -24.72 -5.33
C PRO A 58 14.60 -25.23 -6.72
N LYS A 59 14.58 -26.56 -6.87
CA LYS A 59 14.85 -27.20 -8.15
C LYS A 59 13.58 -27.27 -8.98
N SER A 60 13.66 -26.82 -10.23
CA SER A 60 12.57 -27.00 -11.19
C SER A 60 12.58 -28.44 -11.73
N ASN A 61 11.44 -29.11 -11.62
CA ASN A 61 11.19 -30.40 -12.23
C ASN A 61 10.22 -30.30 -13.43
N LEU A 62 10.02 -29.06 -13.92
CA LEU A 62 9.05 -28.79 -14.97
C LEU A 62 9.50 -29.40 -16.31
N PRO A 63 8.71 -30.30 -16.94
CA PRO A 63 9.01 -30.86 -18.25
C PRO A 63 9.15 -29.76 -19.31
N ALA A 64 10.01 -30.02 -20.31
CA ALA A 64 10.33 -29.07 -21.38
C ALA A 64 9.06 -28.56 -22.11
N VAL A 65 8.06 -29.43 -22.31
CA VAL A 65 6.80 -29.08 -22.96
C VAL A 65 6.08 -27.93 -22.26
N PHE A 66 6.15 -27.82 -20.94
CA PHE A 66 5.57 -26.75 -20.16
C PHE A 66 6.55 -25.59 -19.93
N ARG A 67 7.85 -25.89 -19.79
CA ARG A 67 8.87 -24.85 -19.56
C ARG A 67 9.08 -23.96 -20.78
N ASP A 68 9.14 -24.57 -21.96
CA ASP A 68 9.51 -23.89 -23.21
C ASP A 68 8.28 -23.40 -24.01
N MET A 69 7.08 -23.50 -23.44
CA MET A 69 5.83 -23.06 -24.06
C MET A 69 5.73 -21.52 -24.15
N LYS A 70 4.97 -21.05 -25.14
CA LYS A 70 4.64 -19.63 -25.28
C LYS A 70 3.47 -19.26 -24.37
N TYR A 71 3.33 -17.97 -24.06
CA TYR A 71 2.23 -17.46 -23.25
C TYR A 71 0.84 -17.85 -23.80
N ALA A 72 0.66 -17.76 -25.13
CA ALA A 72 -0.60 -18.17 -25.77
C ALA A 72 -0.95 -19.65 -25.54
N ASP A 73 0.04 -20.53 -25.41
CA ASP A 73 -0.18 -21.95 -25.09
C ASP A 73 -0.43 -22.14 -23.59
N TYR A 74 0.27 -21.38 -22.74
CA TYR A 74 0.03 -21.41 -21.30
C TYR A 74 -1.41 -21.01 -20.95
N GLN A 75 -2.00 -20.03 -21.65
CA GLN A 75 -3.38 -19.62 -21.49
C GLN A 75 -4.42 -20.71 -21.84
N LYS A 76 -4.03 -21.74 -22.60
CA LYS A 76 -4.89 -22.90 -22.93
C LYS A 76 -5.01 -23.88 -21.75
N ILE A 77 -4.12 -23.82 -20.77
CA ILE A 77 -4.21 -24.62 -19.56
C ILE A 77 -5.18 -23.92 -18.60
N ARG A 78 -6.40 -24.40 -18.53
CA ARG A 78 -7.47 -23.76 -17.77
C ARG A 78 -7.87 -24.58 -16.56
N PHE A 79 -8.00 -23.92 -15.43
CA PHE A 79 -8.53 -24.55 -14.22
C PHE A 79 -10.04 -24.71 -14.33
N LEU A 80 -10.56 -25.89 -14.00
CA LEU A 80 -11.99 -26.22 -14.01
C LEU A 80 -12.67 -25.65 -12.77
N GLN A 81 -13.58 -24.69 -12.94
CA GLN A 81 -14.18 -23.95 -11.82
C GLN A 81 -14.98 -24.83 -10.85
N GLU A 82 -15.58 -25.90 -11.32
CA GLU A 82 -16.29 -26.90 -10.49
C GLU A 82 -15.35 -27.71 -9.61
N LYS A 83 -14.04 -27.68 -9.89
CA LYS A 83 -12.97 -28.31 -9.10
C LYS A 83 -12.34 -27.36 -8.09
N ALA A 84 -12.82 -26.11 -7.99
CA ALA A 84 -12.30 -25.16 -7.02
C ALA A 84 -12.40 -25.70 -5.59
N GLU A 85 -11.38 -25.43 -4.78
CA GLU A 85 -11.41 -25.79 -3.37
C GLU A 85 -12.62 -25.14 -2.71
N TRP A 86 -13.35 -25.90 -1.92
CA TRP A 86 -14.63 -25.53 -1.30
C TRP A 86 -15.80 -25.28 -2.29
N ALA A 87 -15.71 -25.73 -3.56
CA ALA A 87 -16.78 -25.53 -4.54
C ALA A 87 -18.14 -26.07 -4.04
N LYS A 88 -18.14 -27.16 -3.29
CA LYS A 88 -19.34 -27.80 -2.74
C LYS A 88 -19.75 -27.24 -1.37
N ASP A 89 -18.92 -26.40 -0.74
CA ASP A 89 -19.20 -25.82 0.57
C ASP A 89 -20.04 -24.54 0.43
N LYS A 90 -20.82 -24.22 1.46
CA LYS A 90 -21.63 -22.99 1.50
C LYS A 90 -20.80 -21.74 1.88
N THR A 91 -19.48 -21.78 1.75
CA THR A 91 -18.63 -20.62 2.00
C THR A 91 -18.62 -19.66 0.81
N PRO A 92 -18.54 -18.34 1.03
CA PRO A 92 -18.47 -17.39 -0.07
C PRO A 92 -17.14 -17.40 -0.83
N PHE A 93 -16.06 -17.84 -0.18
CA PHE A 93 -14.73 -17.91 -0.80
C PHE A 93 -14.48 -19.27 -1.44
N LYS A 94 -13.75 -19.28 -2.56
CA LYS A 94 -13.24 -20.48 -3.24
C LYS A 94 -11.78 -20.25 -3.59
N LEU A 95 -11.04 -21.35 -3.81
CA LEU A 95 -9.68 -21.25 -4.37
C LEU A 95 -9.64 -21.98 -5.71
N SER A 96 -8.99 -21.38 -6.69
CA SER A 96 -8.59 -22.00 -7.94
C SER A 96 -7.08 -21.90 -8.09
N PHE A 97 -6.47 -22.79 -8.86
CA PHE A 97 -5.03 -22.94 -8.85
C PHE A 97 -4.43 -22.66 -10.23
N TYR A 98 -3.15 -22.27 -10.23
CA TYR A 98 -2.37 -22.11 -11.44
C TYR A 98 -1.53 -23.37 -11.67
N HIS A 99 -1.52 -23.84 -12.91
CA HIS A 99 -0.59 -24.87 -13.36
C HIS A 99 0.81 -24.28 -13.52
N GLN A 100 1.85 -25.09 -13.33
CA GLN A 100 3.20 -24.67 -13.69
C GLN A 100 3.35 -24.51 -15.21
N GLY A 101 4.17 -23.59 -15.64
CA GLY A 101 4.49 -23.36 -17.06
C GLY A 101 5.33 -22.11 -17.25
N MET A 102 6.07 -22.07 -18.35
CA MET A 102 6.97 -20.96 -18.64
C MET A 102 7.97 -20.72 -17.48
N HIS A 103 8.09 -19.47 -17.03
CA HIS A 103 8.91 -19.07 -15.88
C HIS A 103 8.26 -19.38 -14.51
N PHE A 104 7.01 -19.85 -14.48
CA PHE A 104 6.39 -20.38 -13.27
C PHE A 104 6.74 -21.86 -13.09
N ASP A 105 8.01 -22.13 -12.96
CA ASP A 105 8.61 -23.47 -13.04
C ASP A 105 8.78 -24.14 -11.67
N THR A 106 8.53 -23.42 -10.60
CA THR A 106 8.69 -23.92 -9.24
C THR A 106 7.35 -23.93 -8.53
N PRO A 107 6.93 -25.08 -7.97
CA PRO A 107 5.66 -25.16 -7.26
C PRO A 107 5.71 -24.45 -5.91
N VAL A 108 4.52 -24.07 -5.43
CA VAL A 108 4.30 -23.60 -4.07
C VAL A 108 3.47 -24.64 -3.32
N LYS A 109 3.76 -24.83 -2.05
CA LYS A 109 2.97 -25.70 -1.18
C LYS A 109 1.77 -24.94 -0.64
N ILE A 110 0.57 -25.52 -0.73
CA ILE A 110 -0.67 -24.88 -0.29
C ILE A 110 -1.36 -25.80 0.72
N ASN A 111 -1.68 -25.26 1.89
CA ASN A 111 -2.32 -26.01 2.96
C ASN A 111 -3.67 -25.36 3.32
N GLN A 112 -4.66 -26.17 3.60
CA GLN A 112 -5.90 -25.76 4.25
C GLN A 112 -5.73 -25.84 5.76
N VAL A 113 -6.16 -24.80 6.48
CA VAL A 113 -6.20 -24.76 7.94
C VAL A 113 -7.66 -24.86 8.41
N THR A 114 -7.93 -25.81 9.28
CA THR A 114 -9.21 -25.93 9.99
C THR A 114 -9.00 -25.75 11.49
N ALA A 115 -10.06 -25.75 12.27
CA ALA A 115 -9.97 -25.65 13.74
C ALA A 115 -9.17 -26.81 14.39
N THR A 116 -8.98 -27.94 13.70
CA THR A 116 -8.41 -29.16 14.29
C THR A 116 -7.16 -29.66 13.55
N LYS A 117 -6.89 -29.22 12.31
CA LYS A 117 -5.81 -29.77 11.50
C LYS A 117 -5.36 -28.81 10.39
N VAL A 118 -4.15 -29.05 9.94
CA VAL A 118 -3.58 -28.49 8.71
C VAL A 118 -3.42 -29.64 7.73
N GLU A 119 -3.93 -29.48 6.51
CA GLU A 119 -3.86 -30.46 5.43
C GLU A 119 -3.36 -29.84 4.16
N GLU A 120 -2.42 -30.49 3.51
CA GLU A 120 -1.93 -30.07 2.20
C GLU A 120 -3.00 -30.28 1.13
N ILE A 121 -3.25 -29.25 0.33
CA ILE A 121 -4.05 -29.32 -0.89
C ILE A 121 -3.13 -29.84 -1.99
N LYS A 122 -3.19 -31.14 -2.22
CA LYS A 122 -2.32 -31.82 -3.18
C LYS A 122 -2.69 -31.44 -4.61
N TYR A 123 -1.66 -31.33 -5.44
CA TYR A 123 -1.83 -31.13 -6.88
C TYR A 123 -2.64 -32.30 -7.49
N ASP A 124 -3.63 -31.94 -8.31
CA ASP A 124 -4.45 -32.88 -9.06
C ASP A 124 -4.57 -32.39 -10.51
N PRO A 125 -3.93 -33.06 -11.48
CA PRO A 125 -3.99 -32.68 -12.88
C PRO A 125 -5.42 -32.72 -13.45
N SER A 126 -6.34 -33.51 -12.88
CA SER A 126 -7.73 -33.57 -13.30
C SER A 126 -8.50 -32.28 -13.05
N CYS A 127 -7.90 -31.32 -12.32
CA CYS A 127 -8.45 -30.00 -12.10
C CYS A 127 -8.21 -29.04 -13.27
N PHE A 128 -7.47 -29.48 -14.30
CA PHE A 128 -7.13 -28.65 -15.45
C PHE A 128 -7.62 -29.25 -16.77
N GLU A 129 -8.05 -28.36 -17.66
CA GLU A 129 -8.25 -28.63 -19.07
C GLU A 129 -7.02 -28.14 -19.82
N PHE A 130 -6.38 -29.00 -20.61
CA PHE A 130 -5.13 -28.68 -21.31
C PHE A 130 -5.34 -28.31 -22.79
N GLN A 131 -6.58 -28.39 -23.28
CA GLN A 131 -6.92 -28.16 -24.69
C GLN A 131 -5.91 -28.82 -25.66
N ASP A 132 -5.31 -28.02 -26.55
CA ASP A 132 -4.34 -28.54 -27.55
C ASP A 132 -2.89 -28.62 -27.02
N VAL A 133 -2.66 -28.44 -25.71
CA VAL A 133 -1.30 -28.53 -25.13
C VAL A 133 -0.90 -30.02 -25.05
N PRO A 134 0.17 -30.45 -25.72
CA PRO A 134 0.62 -31.81 -25.65
C PRO A 134 1.05 -32.21 -24.23
N HIS A 135 0.45 -33.28 -23.72
CA HIS A 135 0.80 -33.82 -22.40
C HIS A 135 0.40 -35.28 -22.31
N ASP A 136 1.01 -36.01 -21.40
CA ASP A 136 0.59 -37.35 -21.00
C ASP A 136 0.49 -37.43 -19.46
N ALA A 137 -0.09 -38.51 -18.96
CA ALA A 137 -0.31 -38.69 -17.52
C ALA A 137 1.01 -38.62 -16.74
N LYS A 138 2.13 -39.10 -17.30
CA LYS A 138 3.44 -39.11 -16.62
C LYS A 138 4.05 -37.71 -16.53
N THR A 139 3.83 -36.86 -17.55
CA THR A 139 4.37 -35.50 -17.59
C THR A 139 3.68 -34.58 -16.60
N VAL A 140 2.42 -34.86 -16.20
CA VAL A 140 1.66 -34.03 -15.28
C VAL A 140 1.54 -34.58 -13.86
N GLU A 141 1.83 -35.88 -13.64
CA GLU A 141 1.53 -36.57 -12.37
C GLU A 141 2.26 -36.01 -11.16
N ASN A 142 3.51 -35.56 -11.33
CA ASN A 142 4.39 -35.13 -10.23
C ASN A 142 4.70 -33.62 -10.26
N LEU A 143 3.81 -32.82 -10.84
CA LEU A 143 3.91 -31.37 -10.81
C LEU A 143 3.30 -30.81 -9.51
N GLY A 144 3.22 -29.51 -9.41
CA GLY A 144 2.58 -28.80 -8.31
C GLY A 144 1.85 -27.57 -8.83
N TYR A 145 1.18 -26.88 -7.94
CA TYR A 145 0.57 -25.61 -8.27
C TYR A 145 1.63 -24.50 -8.29
N ALA A 146 1.59 -23.63 -9.30
CA ALA A 146 2.48 -22.46 -9.38
C ALA A 146 2.03 -21.32 -8.46
N GLY A 147 0.76 -21.33 -8.06
CA GLY A 147 0.11 -20.33 -7.26
C GLY A 147 -1.40 -20.57 -7.22
N PHE A 148 -2.15 -19.60 -6.72
CA PHE A 148 -3.60 -19.73 -6.62
C PHE A 148 -4.32 -18.39 -6.72
N ARG A 149 -5.63 -18.48 -6.98
CA ARG A 149 -6.58 -17.36 -7.00
C ARG A 149 -7.56 -17.51 -5.85
N VAL A 150 -7.95 -16.40 -5.30
CA VAL A 150 -9.10 -16.30 -4.40
C VAL A 150 -10.31 -15.82 -5.19
N LEU A 151 -11.37 -16.57 -5.14
CA LEU A 151 -12.64 -16.27 -5.79
C LEU A 151 -13.67 -15.84 -4.73
N TYR A 152 -14.49 -14.85 -5.07
CA TYR A 152 -15.55 -14.31 -4.21
C TYR A 152 -16.65 -13.67 -5.08
N PRO A 153 -17.95 -13.74 -4.70
CA PRO A 153 -19.03 -13.14 -5.47
C PRO A 153 -19.09 -11.61 -5.26
N ILE A 154 -18.07 -10.89 -5.73
CA ILE A 154 -17.91 -9.45 -5.47
C ILE A 154 -18.81 -8.58 -6.35
N ASN A 155 -19.01 -8.97 -7.62
CA ASN A 155 -19.81 -8.19 -8.57
C ASN A 155 -21.28 -8.65 -8.60
N LYS A 156 -21.51 -9.97 -8.61
CA LYS A 156 -22.86 -10.59 -8.62
C LYS A 156 -22.88 -11.75 -7.66
N ALA A 157 -23.99 -11.89 -6.92
CA ALA A 157 -24.12 -12.90 -5.84
C ALA A 157 -24.06 -14.35 -6.35
N ASP A 158 -24.39 -14.59 -7.59
CA ASP A 158 -24.44 -15.91 -8.24
C ASP A 158 -23.17 -16.23 -9.05
N LYS A 159 -22.20 -15.31 -9.10
CA LYS A 159 -20.97 -15.48 -9.88
C LYS A 159 -19.74 -15.32 -9.00
N GLN A 160 -18.85 -16.32 -9.04
CA GLN A 160 -17.54 -16.23 -8.45
C GLN A 160 -16.61 -15.42 -9.37
N ASP A 161 -16.12 -14.29 -8.87
CA ASP A 161 -15.13 -13.46 -9.55
C ASP A 161 -13.77 -13.65 -8.87
N GLU A 162 -12.70 -13.58 -9.64
CA GLU A 162 -11.34 -13.53 -9.11
C GLU A 162 -11.13 -12.18 -8.42
N ILE A 163 -10.75 -12.20 -7.13
CA ILE A 163 -10.52 -10.99 -6.33
C ILE A 163 -9.06 -10.82 -5.92
N MET A 164 -8.29 -11.90 -5.93
CA MET A 164 -6.88 -11.89 -5.57
C MET A 164 -6.16 -13.01 -6.31
N THR A 165 -4.95 -12.73 -6.78
CA THR A 165 -4.04 -13.72 -7.35
C THR A 165 -2.70 -13.67 -6.63
N LEU A 166 -2.11 -14.85 -6.35
CA LEU A 166 -0.78 -15.03 -5.79
C LEU A 166 -0.02 -15.96 -6.76
N LEU A 167 0.88 -15.38 -7.55
CA LEU A 167 1.62 -16.10 -8.59
C LEU A 167 2.96 -15.41 -8.85
N GLY A 168 4.03 -16.18 -8.82
CA GLY A 168 5.39 -15.73 -9.10
C GLY A 168 6.03 -14.97 -7.94
N ALA A 169 7.24 -15.34 -7.56
CA ALA A 169 7.99 -14.78 -6.43
C ALA A 169 7.08 -14.52 -5.21
N SER A 170 7.00 -13.28 -4.71
CA SER A 170 6.07 -12.91 -3.64
C SER A 170 5.01 -11.90 -4.10
N TYR A 171 4.73 -11.86 -5.40
CA TYR A 171 3.73 -10.97 -5.98
C TYR A 171 2.31 -11.39 -5.65
N PHE A 172 1.46 -10.40 -5.41
CA PHE A 172 0.02 -10.57 -5.37
C PHE A 172 -0.70 -9.35 -5.92
N ARG A 173 -1.82 -9.59 -6.62
CA ARG A 173 -2.71 -8.56 -7.16
C ARG A 173 -4.08 -8.72 -6.53
N VAL A 174 -4.77 -7.59 -6.32
CA VAL A 174 -6.09 -7.58 -5.69
C VAL A 174 -7.01 -6.62 -6.43
N VAL A 175 -8.30 -6.92 -6.45
CA VAL A 175 -9.31 -6.06 -7.06
C VAL A 175 -10.51 -5.88 -6.14
N GLY A 176 -11.12 -4.71 -6.19
CA GLY A 176 -12.42 -4.41 -5.60
C GLY A 176 -13.56 -4.64 -6.59
N LYS A 177 -14.76 -4.28 -6.18
CA LYS A 177 -15.95 -4.40 -7.02
C LYS A 177 -15.86 -3.51 -8.27
N GLY A 178 -15.97 -4.12 -9.44
CA GLY A 178 -15.92 -3.41 -10.73
C GLY A 178 -14.52 -2.99 -11.18
N HIS A 179 -13.46 -3.38 -10.45
CA HIS A 179 -12.09 -3.10 -10.84
C HIS A 179 -11.59 -4.09 -11.90
N ALA A 180 -10.57 -3.65 -12.66
CA ALA A 180 -9.69 -4.50 -13.45
C ALA A 180 -8.36 -4.68 -12.71
N TYR A 181 -7.56 -5.69 -13.10
CA TYR A 181 -6.20 -5.82 -12.57
C TYR A 181 -5.29 -4.70 -13.11
N GLY A 182 -4.45 -4.17 -12.25
CA GLY A 182 -3.39 -3.21 -12.54
C GLY A 182 -2.14 -3.56 -11.74
N LEU A 183 -1.67 -2.63 -10.91
CA LEU A 183 -0.46 -2.79 -10.10
C LEU A 183 -0.50 -4.02 -9.18
N SER A 184 0.70 -4.44 -8.78
CA SER A 184 0.93 -5.55 -7.85
C SER A 184 1.50 -5.05 -6.53
N ALA A 185 1.28 -5.79 -5.44
CA ALA A 185 2.10 -5.73 -4.25
C ALA A 185 3.05 -6.93 -4.19
N ARG A 186 4.12 -6.81 -3.41
CA ARG A 186 5.08 -7.90 -3.12
C ARG A 186 5.18 -8.12 -1.62
N GLY A 187 5.65 -9.30 -1.21
CA GLY A 187 6.01 -9.55 0.18
C GLY A 187 7.18 -8.68 0.63
N LEU A 188 8.27 -8.70 -0.14
CA LEU A 188 9.50 -7.98 0.19
C LEU A 188 10.27 -7.62 -1.09
N ALA A 189 11.03 -6.52 -1.05
CA ALA A 189 12.00 -6.15 -2.06
C ALA A 189 13.40 -6.03 -1.45
N ILE A 190 14.42 -6.53 -2.13
CA ILE A 190 15.81 -6.49 -1.66
C ILE A 190 16.70 -5.97 -2.77
N ASP A 191 17.47 -4.93 -2.47
CA ASP A 191 18.45 -4.31 -3.35
C ASP A 191 17.88 -3.87 -4.71
N THR A 192 16.60 -3.50 -4.74
CA THR A 192 15.93 -3.00 -5.94
C THR A 192 16.66 -1.78 -6.49
N ALA A 193 16.91 -1.79 -7.80
CA ALA A 193 17.63 -0.75 -8.54
C ALA A 193 19.08 -0.51 -8.07
N LEU A 194 19.72 -1.48 -7.44
CA LEU A 194 21.15 -1.40 -7.12
C LEU A 194 21.98 -2.12 -8.19
N PRO A 195 23.23 -1.67 -8.44
CA PRO A 195 24.13 -2.32 -9.40
C PRO A 195 24.47 -3.75 -9.03
N SER A 196 24.33 -4.15 -7.77
CA SER A 196 24.52 -5.52 -7.28
C SER A 196 23.47 -6.50 -7.81
N GLY A 197 22.37 -5.99 -8.36
CA GLY A 197 21.22 -6.77 -8.79
C GLY A 197 20.16 -6.91 -7.70
N GLU A 198 18.91 -6.96 -8.12
CA GLU A 198 17.75 -7.16 -7.25
C GLU A 198 17.59 -8.64 -6.87
N GLU A 199 17.26 -8.91 -5.62
CA GLU A 199 16.81 -10.22 -5.15
C GLU A 199 15.30 -10.24 -5.02
N PHE A 200 14.68 -11.30 -5.53
CA PHE A 200 13.23 -11.51 -5.53
C PHE A 200 12.85 -12.61 -4.52
N PRO A 201 12.57 -12.24 -3.25
CA PRO A 201 12.07 -13.21 -2.27
C PRO A 201 10.78 -13.86 -2.74
N ARG A 202 10.61 -15.17 -2.45
CA ARG A 202 9.48 -15.97 -2.93
C ARG A 202 8.60 -16.44 -1.78
N PHE A 203 7.29 -16.45 -1.98
CA PHE A 203 6.41 -17.26 -1.15
C PHE A 203 6.54 -18.71 -1.58
N THR A 204 6.94 -19.57 -0.65
CA THR A 204 7.21 -21.00 -0.90
C THR A 204 6.12 -21.92 -0.35
N GLU A 205 5.45 -21.51 0.72
CA GLU A 205 4.37 -22.27 1.35
C GLU A 205 3.26 -21.33 1.84
N PHE A 206 2.02 -21.75 1.65
CA PHE A 206 0.83 -21.03 2.08
C PHE A 206 -0.04 -21.88 3.00
N TRP A 207 -0.74 -21.21 3.93
CA TRP A 207 -1.80 -21.81 4.75
C TRP A 207 -3.03 -20.92 4.67
N VAL A 208 -4.14 -21.48 4.20
CA VAL A 208 -5.39 -20.74 4.02
C VAL A 208 -6.40 -21.27 5.01
N GLU A 209 -6.92 -20.39 5.88
CA GLU A 209 -7.97 -20.77 6.81
C GLU A 209 -9.25 -21.08 6.04
N LYS A 210 -9.81 -22.29 6.28
CA LYS A 210 -11.09 -22.67 5.68
C LYS A 210 -12.19 -21.73 6.16
N PRO A 211 -12.81 -20.92 5.28
CA PRO A 211 -13.81 -19.95 5.71
C PRO A 211 -15.13 -20.62 6.06
N LYS A 212 -15.85 -20.03 7.00
CA LYS A 212 -17.23 -20.39 7.36
C LYS A 212 -18.23 -19.69 6.43
N PRO A 213 -19.48 -20.17 6.38
CA PRO A 213 -20.52 -19.55 5.51
C PRO A 213 -20.79 -18.06 5.76
N ALA A 214 -20.59 -17.58 6.99
CA ALA A 214 -20.82 -16.19 7.38
C ALA A 214 -19.59 -15.30 7.31
N ASP A 215 -18.41 -15.85 6.98
CA ASP A 215 -17.17 -15.10 6.99
C ASP A 215 -17.13 -14.09 5.85
N LYS A 216 -16.74 -12.86 6.18
CA LYS A 216 -16.58 -11.74 5.25
C LYS A 216 -15.12 -11.44 4.93
N HIS A 217 -14.22 -12.29 5.38
CA HIS A 217 -12.78 -12.16 5.13
C HIS A 217 -12.15 -13.55 5.01
N LEU A 218 -11.02 -13.58 4.34
CA LEU A 218 -10.18 -14.78 4.20
C LEU A 218 -8.83 -14.51 4.84
N VAL A 219 -8.31 -15.47 5.59
CA VAL A 219 -6.97 -15.40 6.20
C VAL A 219 -6.04 -16.33 5.43
N ILE A 220 -4.90 -15.79 5.00
CA ILE A 220 -3.84 -16.50 4.31
C ILE A 220 -2.55 -16.24 5.07
N TYR A 221 -1.83 -17.29 5.43
CA TYR A 221 -0.45 -17.17 5.90
C TYR A 221 0.47 -17.58 4.78
N ALA A 222 1.67 -16.98 4.74
CA ALA A 222 2.67 -17.29 3.73
C ALA A 222 4.08 -17.30 4.34
N LEU A 223 4.88 -18.28 3.92
CA LEU A 223 6.30 -18.38 4.24
C LEU A 223 7.10 -17.85 3.05
N LEU A 224 7.91 -16.83 3.32
CA LEU A 224 8.81 -16.23 2.33
C LEU A 224 10.22 -16.77 2.54
N ASP A 225 10.91 -17.02 1.43
CA ASP A 225 12.30 -17.52 1.43
C ASP A 225 13.09 -16.96 0.25
N SER A 226 14.37 -16.65 0.51
CA SER A 226 15.32 -16.15 -0.49
C SER A 226 16.77 -16.28 0.00
N PRO A 227 17.79 -16.03 -0.83
CA PRO A 227 19.20 -16.11 -0.42
C PRO A 227 19.54 -15.33 0.86
N ARG A 228 19.01 -14.13 1.01
CA ARG A 228 19.37 -13.24 2.12
C ARG A 228 18.24 -12.96 3.11
N SER A 229 17.05 -13.48 2.89
CA SER A 229 15.93 -13.26 3.81
C SER A 229 14.96 -14.42 3.89
N THR A 230 14.26 -14.50 5.03
CA THR A 230 13.06 -15.29 5.21
C THR A 230 11.97 -14.43 5.86
N GLY A 231 10.73 -14.85 5.77
CA GLY A 231 9.65 -14.08 6.39
C GLY A 231 8.37 -14.89 6.59
N ALA A 232 7.64 -14.52 7.61
CA ALA A 232 6.30 -14.99 7.90
C ALA A 232 5.30 -13.87 7.64
N TYR A 233 4.24 -14.17 6.90
CA TYR A 233 3.19 -13.21 6.55
C TYR A 233 1.82 -13.74 6.94
N LYS A 234 0.96 -12.83 7.39
CA LYS A 234 -0.49 -13.05 7.53
C LYS A 234 -1.20 -11.98 6.72
N LEU A 235 -1.97 -12.40 5.73
CA LEU A 235 -2.82 -11.56 4.89
C LEU A 235 -4.27 -11.79 5.32
N THR A 236 -4.98 -10.73 5.71
CA THR A 236 -6.42 -10.79 5.98
C THR A 236 -7.14 -10.00 4.91
N VAL A 237 -7.75 -10.71 3.97
CA VAL A 237 -8.39 -10.17 2.76
C VAL A 237 -9.86 -9.89 3.02
N ARG A 238 -10.30 -8.65 2.83
CA ARG A 238 -11.70 -8.21 2.99
C ARG A 238 -12.22 -7.63 1.67
N PRO A 239 -12.95 -8.42 0.88
CA PRO A 239 -13.55 -7.95 -0.36
C PRO A 239 -14.60 -6.87 -0.11
N GLY A 240 -14.66 -5.89 -1.02
CA GLY A 240 -15.61 -4.79 -0.95
C GLY A 240 -15.58 -3.91 -2.22
N ASN A 241 -16.20 -2.73 -2.17
CA ASN A 241 -15.99 -1.72 -3.21
C ASN A 241 -14.50 -1.45 -3.34
N ASP A 242 -13.85 -1.17 -2.20
CA ASP A 242 -12.41 -1.28 -2.04
C ASP A 242 -12.11 -2.63 -1.38
N THR A 243 -11.19 -3.39 -1.94
CA THR A 243 -10.71 -4.58 -1.24
C THR A 243 -9.54 -4.22 -0.34
N ILE A 244 -9.64 -4.60 0.92
CA ILE A 244 -8.66 -4.29 1.95
C ILE A 244 -7.87 -5.54 2.29
N VAL A 245 -6.55 -5.42 2.37
CA VAL A 245 -5.68 -6.50 2.87
C VAL A 245 -4.87 -5.98 4.05
N ASP A 246 -5.15 -6.50 5.26
CA ASP A 246 -4.27 -6.29 6.40
C ASP A 246 -3.11 -7.26 6.32
N VAL A 247 -1.90 -6.75 6.38
CA VAL A 247 -0.66 -7.53 6.36
C VAL A 247 0.01 -7.42 7.71
N LYS A 248 0.37 -8.58 8.27
CA LYS A 248 1.33 -8.68 9.36
C LYS A 248 2.52 -9.46 8.85
N SER A 249 3.72 -8.92 9.02
CA SER A 249 4.93 -9.58 8.56
C SER A 249 5.99 -9.61 9.66
N ARG A 250 6.72 -10.72 9.72
CA ARG A 250 7.92 -10.88 10.54
C ARG A 250 9.04 -11.39 9.65
N ILE A 251 10.06 -10.55 9.46
CA ILE A 251 11.15 -10.77 8.54
C ILE A 251 12.42 -11.10 9.33
N TYR A 252 13.22 -12.02 8.81
CA TYR A 252 14.55 -12.36 9.31
C TYR A 252 15.54 -12.26 8.15
N LEU A 253 16.57 -11.44 8.29
CA LEU A 253 17.68 -11.44 7.34
C LEU A 253 18.62 -12.59 7.65
N ARG A 254 19.09 -13.30 6.62
CA ARG A 254 20.19 -14.28 6.71
C ARG A 254 21.54 -13.60 6.70
N ASP A 255 21.64 -12.51 5.95
CA ASP A 255 22.85 -11.75 5.73
C ASP A 255 22.50 -10.28 5.50
N HIS A 256 23.53 -9.42 5.47
CA HIS A 256 23.37 -8.00 5.20
C HIS A 256 22.80 -7.73 3.80
N VAL A 257 21.91 -6.77 3.72
CA VAL A 257 21.35 -6.22 2.49
C VAL A 257 21.68 -4.73 2.43
N SER A 258 21.77 -4.16 1.24
CA SER A 258 22.05 -2.73 1.10
C SER A 258 20.78 -1.89 1.10
N ARG A 259 19.65 -2.48 0.66
CA ARG A 259 18.34 -1.85 0.62
C ARG A 259 17.26 -2.87 0.95
N LEU A 260 16.39 -2.54 1.91
CA LEU A 260 15.25 -3.37 2.30
C LEU A 260 13.97 -2.61 2.00
N GLY A 261 13.18 -3.10 1.04
CA GLY A 261 11.91 -2.50 0.65
C GLY A 261 10.73 -3.19 1.35
N ILE A 262 10.04 -2.44 2.22
CA ILE A 262 8.87 -2.87 2.96
C ILE A 262 7.60 -2.41 2.24
N ALA A 263 6.58 -3.28 2.21
CA ALA A 263 5.32 -3.05 1.52
C ALA A 263 5.52 -2.60 0.04
N PRO A 264 6.30 -3.33 -0.76
CA PRO A 264 6.61 -2.88 -2.11
C PRO A 264 5.37 -2.97 -3.01
N LEU A 265 5.19 -1.93 -3.83
CA LEU A 265 4.24 -1.87 -4.94
C LEU A 265 5.00 -1.88 -6.25
N THR A 266 4.46 -2.55 -7.24
CA THR A 266 5.03 -2.62 -8.59
C THR A 266 3.95 -2.27 -9.59
N SER A 267 4.24 -1.34 -10.51
CA SER A 267 3.28 -0.78 -11.45
C SER A 267 3.92 -0.50 -12.82
N MET A 268 3.11 -0.02 -13.75
CA MET A 268 3.54 0.35 -15.07
C MET A 268 3.15 1.79 -15.38
N TYR A 269 4.09 2.55 -15.97
CA TYR A 269 3.87 3.87 -16.56
C TYR A 269 4.65 3.98 -17.88
N LEU A 270 3.93 4.17 -18.99
CA LEU A 270 4.55 4.34 -20.31
C LEU A 270 4.54 5.81 -20.74
N PHE A 271 3.40 6.47 -20.72
CA PHE A 271 3.24 7.89 -20.97
C PHE A 271 1.91 8.44 -20.38
N GLY A 272 1.84 9.75 -20.29
CA GLY A 272 0.65 10.48 -19.81
C GLY A 272 0.78 11.98 -20.07
N PRO A 273 -0.14 12.81 -19.59
CA PRO A 273 -0.16 14.25 -19.87
C PRO A 273 1.10 15.01 -19.43
N ASN A 274 1.79 14.53 -18.39
CA ASN A 274 3.07 15.10 -17.91
C ASN A 274 4.29 14.62 -18.71
N GLN A 275 4.13 13.55 -19.48
CA GLN A 275 5.14 13.02 -20.40
C GLN A 275 4.43 12.41 -21.61
N PRO A 276 3.98 13.25 -22.58
CA PRO A 276 3.28 12.77 -23.75
C PRO A 276 4.12 11.81 -24.60
N SER A 277 3.43 10.85 -25.23
CA SER A 277 4.09 9.91 -26.13
C SER A 277 4.83 10.63 -27.25
N LYS A 278 6.07 10.23 -27.51
CA LYS A 278 6.86 10.72 -28.66
C LYS A 278 6.49 9.99 -29.96
N VAL A 279 5.78 8.89 -29.85
CA VAL A 279 5.27 8.11 -30.99
C VAL A 279 3.77 8.37 -31.09
N MET A 280 3.28 8.48 -32.33
CA MET A 280 1.84 8.67 -32.56
C MET A 280 1.05 7.55 -31.90
N ASN A 281 0.14 7.92 -31.01
CA ASN A 281 -0.75 7.02 -30.28
C ASN A 281 -2.12 7.71 -30.16
N TYR A 282 -3.20 6.95 -30.31
CA TYR A 282 -4.55 7.48 -30.12
C TYR A 282 -4.92 7.62 -28.64
N ARG A 283 -4.24 6.86 -27.76
CA ARG A 283 -4.49 6.90 -26.32
C ARG A 283 -3.84 8.15 -25.71
N PRO A 284 -4.56 8.97 -24.93
CA PRO A 284 -4.00 10.13 -24.25
C PRO A 284 -2.99 9.77 -23.15
N ALA A 285 -3.23 8.64 -22.48
CA ALA A 285 -2.37 8.09 -21.44
C ALA A 285 -2.35 6.57 -21.46
N LEU A 286 -1.26 5.98 -20.96
CA LEU A 286 -1.08 4.56 -20.84
C LEU A 286 -0.25 4.25 -19.58
N HIS A 287 -0.94 3.88 -18.49
CA HIS A 287 -0.33 3.57 -17.21
C HIS A 287 -1.31 2.89 -16.25
N ASP A 288 -0.78 2.07 -15.34
CA ASP A 288 -1.51 1.48 -14.22
C ASP A 288 -1.59 2.42 -13.03
N SER A 289 -0.58 3.26 -12.87
CA SER A 289 -0.51 4.31 -11.85
C SER A 289 0.00 5.60 -12.46
N GLU A 290 -0.50 6.73 -11.97
CA GLU A 290 -0.18 8.07 -12.48
C GLU A 290 0.86 8.78 -11.62
N GLY A 291 0.89 8.51 -10.32
CA GLY A 291 1.78 9.18 -9.39
C GLY A 291 1.94 8.46 -8.05
N LEU A 292 3.01 8.79 -7.36
CA LEU A 292 3.25 8.44 -5.97
C LEU A 292 2.65 9.53 -5.07
N SER A 293 1.80 9.14 -4.13
CA SER A 293 1.32 10.02 -3.05
C SER A 293 1.97 9.61 -1.73
N ILE A 294 2.37 10.59 -0.90
CA ILE A 294 2.97 10.38 0.42
C ILE A 294 2.27 11.29 1.43
N HIS A 295 1.90 10.74 2.58
CA HIS A 295 1.43 11.48 3.75
C HIS A 295 2.46 11.32 4.88
N ALA A 296 3.22 12.37 5.13
CA ALA A 296 4.26 12.38 6.15
C ALA A 296 3.69 12.62 7.56
N ALA A 297 4.43 12.25 8.61
CA ALA A 297 4.01 12.42 10.00
C ALA A 297 3.80 13.90 10.38
N ASN A 298 4.58 14.81 9.79
CA ASN A 298 4.47 16.26 10.00
C ASN A 298 3.19 16.87 9.38
N GLY A 299 2.39 16.07 8.66
CA GLY A 299 1.15 16.49 7.99
C GLY A 299 1.32 16.93 6.55
N GLU A 300 2.55 16.95 6.01
CA GLU A 300 2.77 17.22 4.59
C GLU A 300 2.18 16.09 3.74
N TRP A 301 1.46 16.48 2.69
CA TRP A 301 1.07 15.62 1.59
C TRP A 301 1.91 15.97 0.38
N LEU A 302 2.40 14.93 -0.32
CA LEU A 302 3.22 15.07 -1.51
C LEU A 302 2.60 14.27 -2.65
N TRP A 303 2.60 14.84 -3.83
CA TRP A 303 2.24 14.20 -5.08
C TRP A 303 3.40 14.23 -6.06
N ARG A 304 3.85 13.04 -6.48
CA ARG A 304 4.93 12.86 -7.46
C ARG A 304 4.38 12.16 -8.71
N PRO A 305 4.08 12.91 -9.79
CA PRO A 305 3.76 12.30 -11.08
C PRO A 305 4.89 11.37 -11.55
N LEU A 306 4.52 10.21 -12.11
CA LEU A 306 5.47 9.22 -12.62
C LEU A 306 6.02 9.63 -13.98
N ASN A 307 7.18 9.09 -14.30
CA ASN A 307 7.82 9.20 -15.61
C ASN A 307 8.27 7.82 -16.11
N ASN A 308 8.46 7.71 -17.43
CA ASN A 308 9.21 6.67 -18.08
C ASN A 308 10.53 7.27 -18.59
N PRO A 309 11.57 7.31 -17.74
CA PRO A 309 12.82 7.99 -18.06
C PRO A 309 13.65 7.21 -19.08
N LYS A 310 14.63 7.87 -19.72
CA LYS A 310 15.59 7.17 -20.59
C LYS A 310 16.64 6.37 -19.83
N HIS A 311 16.87 6.71 -18.59
CA HIS A 311 17.83 6.07 -17.68
C HIS A 311 17.15 5.75 -16.36
N LEU A 312 17.60 4.71 -15.68
CA LEU A 312 17.10 4.37 -14.36
C LEU A 312 17.11 5.60 -13.44
N ALA A 313 15.96 5.93 -12.90
CA ALA A 313 15.79 7.01 -11.93
C ALA A 313 15.34 6.45 -10.57
N VAL A 314 15.93 6.98 -9.50
CA VAL A 314 15.57 6.63 -8.12
C VAL A 314 15.39 7.93 -7.34
N SER A 315 14.20 8.11 -6.78
CA SER A 315 13.88 9.23 -5.90
C SER A 315 13.64 8.71 -4.48
N ASN A 316 14.25 9.37 -3.49
CA ASN A 316 14.15 9.00 -2.09
C ASN A 316 13.50 10.15 -1.31
N PHE A 317 12.37 9.89 -0.67
CA PHE A 317 11.63 10.87 0.13
C PHE A 317 11.81 10.53 1.60
N SER A 318 12.64 11.30 2.32
CA SER A 318 12.88 11.09 3.75
C SER A 318 11.62 11.34 4.55
N VAL A 319 11.21 10.34 5.31
CA VAL A 319 10.04 10.39 6.19
C VAL A 319 10.34 9.66 7.49
N GLU A 320 9.75 10.12 8.58
CA GLU A 320 9.74 9.40 9.86
C GLU A 320 8.29 9.03 10.15
N ASN A 321 8.03 7.75 10.47
CA ASN A 321 6.69 7.25 10.76
C ASN A 321 5.64 7.72 9.73
N PRO A 322 5.74 7.34 8.44
CA PRO A 322 4.81 7.78 7.41
C PRO A 322 3.38 7.39 7.80
N ARG A 323 2.43 8.31 7.63
CA ARG A 323 1.00 8.02 7.82
C ARG A 323 0.43 7.21 6.67
N GLY A 324 1.06 7.28 5.52
CA GLY A 324 0.75 6.46 4.37
C GLY A 324 1.51 6.86 3.11
N PHE A 325 1.53 5.96 2.14
CA PHE A 325 2.00 6.21 0.79
C PHE A 325 1.34 5.25 -0.19
N GLY A 326 1.39 5.56 -1.47
CA GLY A 326 0.81 4.65 -2.45
C GLY A 326 1.00 5.11 -3.89
N LEU A 327 0.89 4.16 -4.80
CA LEU A 327 0.82 4.40 -6.23
C LEU A 327 -0.65 4.61 -6.61
N MET A 328 -0.96 5.83 -7.04
CA MET A 328 -2.32 6.30 -7.23
C MET A 328 -2.59 6.63 -8.70
N GLN A 329 -3.87 6.53 -9.10
CA GLN A 329 -4.34 6.91 -10.42
C GLN A 329 -5.52 7.86 -10.26
N ARG A 330 -5.34 9.14 -10.59
CA ARG A 330 -6.32 10.21 -10.35
C ARG A 330 -7.28 10.44 -11.52
N HIS A 331 -6.87 10.06 -12.74
CA HIS A 331 -7.70 10.12 -13.93
C HIS A 331 -8.54 8.85 -14.05
N ARG A 332 -9.87 8.99 -14.20
CA ARG A 332 -10.82 7.87 -14.15
C ARG A 332 -11.86 7.89 -15.26
N ALA A 333 -11.83 8.87 -16.16
CA ALA A 333 -12.71 8.87 -17.31
C ALA A 333 -12.17 7.91 -18.39
N PHE A 334 -13.08 7.27 -19.15
CA PHE A 334 -12.67 6.47 -20.31
C PHE A 334 -11.85 7.30 -21.31
N SER A 335 -12.27 8.56 -21.53
CA SER A 335 -11.57 9.51 -22.40
C SER A 335 -10.14 9.85 -22.00
N ASP A 336 -9.72 9.52 -20.77
CA ASP A 336 -8.36 9.72 -20.33
C ASP A 336 -7.41 8.66 -20.93
N TYR A 337 -7.95 7.53 -21.40
CA TYR A 337 -7.19 6.38 -21.89
C TYR A 337 -7.60 5.90 -23.27
N GLU A 338 -8.90 5.99 -23.64
CA GLU A 338 -9.49 5.52 -24.91
C GLU A 338 -9.19 4.04 -25.21
N ASP A 339 -9.14 3.18 -24.16
CA ASP A 339 -8.76 1.79 -24.26
C ASP A 339 -9.88 0.87 -23.73
N LEU A 340 -10.51 0.10 -24.65
CA LEU A 340 -11.58 -0.84 -24.33
C LEU A 340 -11.08 -2.21 -23.89
N ASP A 341 -9.86 -2.58 -24.27
CA ASP A 341 -9.31 -3.91 -23.99
C ASP A 341 -8.72 -3.95 -22.57
N ASP A 342 -7.85 -2.99 -22.24
CA ASP A 342 -7.13 -2.96 -20.97
C ASP A 342 -7.84 -2.20 -19.85
N ASN A 343 -8.81 -1.32 -20.19
CA ASN A 343 -9.66 -0.61 -19.24
C ASN A 343 -8.87 0.09 -18.11
N TYR A 344 -7.82 0.83 -18.45
CA TYR A 344 -6.91 1.48 -17.47
C TYR A 344 -7.64 2.31 -16.42
N GLN A 345 -8.76 2.98 -16.77
CA GLN A 345 -9.57 3.76 -15.85
C GLN A 345 -10.19 2.93 -14.70
N LYS A 346 -10.24 1.59 -14.84
CA LYS A 346 -10.77 0.65 -13.83
C LYS A 346 -9.65 -0.01 -13.01
N ARG A 347 -8.37 0.21 -13.34
CA ARG A 347 -7.25 -0.35 -12.60
C ARG A 347 -7.10 0.38 -11.26
N PRO A 348 -7.04 -0.31 -10.11
CA PRO A 348 -7.07 0.36 -8.81
C PRO A 348 -5.76 1.07 -8.50
N SER A 349 -5.87 2.12 -7.72
CA SER A 349 -4.79 2.65 -6.90
C SER A 349 -4.54 1.73 -5.71
N THR A 350 -3.31 1.75 -5.16
CA THR A 350 -3.03 1.05 -3.90
C THR A 350 -2.39 2.01 -2.90
N TRP A 351 -3.10 2.22 -1.78
CA TRP A 351 -2.64 3.00 -0.64
C TRP A 351 -2.18 2.09 0.49
N ILE A 352 -1.00 2.36 1.03
CA ILE A 352 -0.41 1.67 2.17
C ILE A 352 -0.59 2.54 3.41
N GLU A 353 -1.20 1.97 4.43
CA GLU A 353 -1.37 2.57 5.75
C GLU A 353 -0.52 1.78 6.76
N PRO A 354 0.65 2.28 7.17
CA PRO A 354 1.46 1.67 8.22
C PRO A 354 0.67 1.52 9.52
N LYS A 355 0.96 0.46 10.27
CA LYS A 355 0.40 0.22 11.60
C LYS A 355 1.54 0.21 12.61
N GLY A 356 1.44 1.10 13.60
CA GLY A 356 2.54 1.34 14.53
C GLY A 356 3.64 2.23 13.95
N ASP A 357 4.75 2.31 14.67
CA ASP A 357 5.88 3.18 14.33
C ASP A 357 6.88 2.41 13.47
N TRP A 358 7.10 2.92 12.25
CA TRP A 358 8.09 2.35 11.33
C TRP A 358 9.47 3.00 11.46
N GLY A 359 9.57 4.09 12.24
CA GLY A 359 10.80 4.83 12.48
C GLY A 359 11.20 5.74 11.32
N LYS A 360 12.49 6.09 11.28
CA LYS A 360 13.10 6.89 10.21
C LYS A 360 13.40 6.02 9.00
N GLY A 361 13.20 6.59 7.82
CA GLY A 361 13.49 5.92 6.56
C GLY A 361 13.14 6.78 5.37
N THR A 362 12.99 6.15 4.22
CA THR A 362 12.62 6.80 2.98
C THR A 362 11.46 6.05 2.30
N VAL A 363 10.54 6.79 1.69
CA VAL A 363 9.71 6.22 0.63
C VAL A 363 10.50 6.34 -0.66
N ASP A 364 10.84 5.21 -1.25
CA ASP A 364 11.64 5.13 -2.46
C ASP A 364 10.74 4.93 -3.67
N LEU A 365 10.99 5.67 -4.74
CA LEU A 365 10.39 5.52 -6.05
C LEU A 365 11.47 5.16 -7.06
N VAL A 366 11.29 4.03 -7.71
CA VAL A 366 12.16 3.54 -8.78
C VAL A 366 11.39 3.60 -10.09
N GLU A 367 11.95 4.28 -11.10
CA GLU A 367 11.41 4.42 -12.43
C GLU A 367 12.42 3.85 -13.43
N ILE A 368 12.05 2.74 -14.07
CA ILE A 368 12.91 1.96 -14.97
C ILE A 368 12.50 2.29 -16.41
N PRO A 369 13.45 2.53 -17.35
CA PRO A 369 13.10 2.69 -18.76
C PRO A 369 12.33 1.48 -19.31
N THR A 370 11.24 1.73 -20.01
CA THR A 370 10.53 0.70 -20.76
C THR A 370 10.15 1.18 -22.15
N ALA A 371 10.19 0.26 -23.11
CA ALA A 371 9.79 0.53 -24.49
C ALA A 371 8.29 0.28 -24.73
N ASP A 372 7.64 -0.51 -23.89
CA ASP A 372 6.25 -0.94 -24.07
C ASP A 372 5.54 -1.17 -22.73
N GLU A 373 4.24 -1.42 -22.80
CA GLU A 373 3.33 -1.58 -21.66
C GLU A 373 3.40 -2.95 -20.99
N THR A 374 4.17 -3.91 -21.51
CA THR A 374 4.21 -5.29 -20.99
C THR A 374 5.12 -5.44 -19.78
N ASN A 375 5.95 -4.44 -19.50
CA ASN A 375 6.91 -4.44 -18.41
C ASN A 375 6.46 -3.54 -17.27
N ASP A 376 6.33 -4.10 -16.08
CA ASP A 376 6.19 -3.31 -14.85
C ASP A 376 7.50 -2.55 -14.62
N ASN A 377 7.47 -1.22 -14.78
CA ASN A 377 8.66 -0.36 -14.74
C ASN A 377 8.70 0.61 -13.57
N ILE A 378 7.73 0.55 -12.68
CA ILE A 378 7.61 1.40 -11.50
C ILE A 378 7.64 0.54 -10.25
N VAL A 379 8.50 0.89 -9.28
CA VAL A 379 8.49 0.27 -7.95
C VAL A 379 8.47 1.36 -6.89
N ALA A 380 7.61 1.21 -5.88
CA ALA A 380 7.60 2.09 -4.71
C ALA A 380 7.57 1.26 -3.43
N PHE A 381 8.36 1.62 -2.43
CA PHE A 381 8.45 0.93 -1.15
C PHE A 381 8.94 1.86 -0.05
N TRP A 382 8.76 1.47 1.19
CA TRP A 382 9.42 2.13 2.32
C TRP A 382 10.70 1.39 2.69
N SER A 383 11.79 2.14 2.91
CA SER A 383 13.10 1.60 3.28
C SER A 383 13.53 2.18 4.63
N PRO A 384 13.79 1.33 5.65
CA PRO A 384 14.23 1.79 6.96
C PRO A 384 15.65 2.39 6.90
N GLU A 385 15.89 3.49 7.62
CA GLU A 385 17.22 4.07 7.77
C GLU A 385 18.18 3.11 8.46
N THR A 386 17.67 2.38 9.48
CA THR A 386 18.42 1.34 10.18
C THR A 386 17.91 -0.02 9.76
N LEU A 387 18.75 -0.78 9.07
CA LEU A 387 18.41 -2.12 8.62
C LEU A 387 18.37 -3.12 9.79
N PRO A 388 17.47 -4.11 9.76
CA PRO A 388 17.47 -5.18 10.77
C PRO A 388 18.79 -5.95 10.79
N GLU A 389 19.22 -6.35 11.99
CA GLU A 389 20.37 -7.23 12.13
C GLU A 389 20.04 -8.64 11.64
N PRO A 390 20.99 -9.35 10.97
CA PRO A 390 20.79 -10.74 10.58
C PRO A 390 20.37 -11.63 11.76
N GLY A 391 19.40 -12.50 11.54
CA GLY A 391 18.84 -13.41 12.54
C GLY A 391 17.91 -12.78 13.58
N LYS A 392 17.77 -11.46 13.60
CA LYS A 392 16.80 -10.76 14.46
C LYS A 392 15.45 -10.58 13.75
N PRO A 393 14.32 -10.69 14.47
CA PRO A 393 13.02 -10.43 13.89
C PRO A 393 12.84 -8.92 13.64
N ALA A 394 12.23 -8.59 12.51
CA ALA A 394 11.75 -7.25 12.18
C ALA A 394 10.27 -7.36 11.80
N ASP A 395 9.42 -6.71 12.56
CA ASP A 395 7.96 -6.77 12.39
C ASP A 395 7.47 -5.50 11.70
N TYR A 396 6.66 -5.67 10.63
CA TYR A 396 6.00 -4.59 9.93
C TYR A 396 4.56 -4.95 9.68
N ASP A 397 3.66 -4.20 10.31
CA ASP A 397 2.22 -4.32 10.13
C ASP A 397 1.73 -3.15 9.28
N TYR A 398 0.85 -3.43 8.31
CA TYR A 398 0.28 -2.40 7.44
C TYR A 398 -1.04 -2.86 6.83
N ARG A 399 -1.77 -1.90 6.28
CA ARG A 399 -3.00 -2.13 5.52
C ARG A 399 -2.82 -1.63 4.09
N LEU A 400 -3.25 -2.45 3.15
CA LEU A 400 -3.34 -2.12 1.74
C LEU A 400 -4.82 -1.86 1.38
N HIS A 401 -5.07 -0.74 0.70
CA HIS A 401 -6.38 -0.41 0.14
C HIS A 401 -6.29 -0.41 -1.37
N TRP A 402 -6.92 -1.38 -2.03
CA TRP A 402 -7.12 -1.35 -3.47
C TRP A 402 -8.41 -0.60 -3.78
N THR A 403 -8.30 0.59 -4.34
CA THR A 403 -9.40 1.55 -4.50
C THR A 403 -9.43 2.22 -5.86
N ILE A 404 -10.61 2.64 -6.30
CA ILE A 404 -10.81 3.63 -7.38
C ILE A 404 -11.44 4.93 -6.84
N ASP A 405 -11.39 5.14 -5.54
CA ASP A 405 -11.92 6.31 -4.83
C ASP A 405 -10.78 7.01 -4.08
N GLU A 406 -9.86 7.62 -4.85
CA GLU A 406 -8.66 8.30 -4.37
C GLU A 406 -8.95 9.45 -3.41
N PRO A 407 -10.07 10.21 -3.52
CA PRO A 407 -10.39 11.27 -2.58
C PRO A 407 -10.41 10.85 -1.11
N LYS A 408 -10.62 9.58 -0.81
CA LYS A 408 -10.53 9.04 0.57
C LYS A 408 -9.12 9.10 1.15
N PHE A 409 -8.10 9.20 0.29
CA PHE A 409 -6.69 9.22 0.66
C PHE A 409 -6.04 10.55 0.31
N GLN A 410 -6.78 11.63 0.46
CA GLN A 410 -6.34 13.01 0.31
C GLN A 410 -6.71 13.78 1.57
N ALA A 411 -5.99 14.86 1.85
CA ALA A 411 -6.33 15.73 2.97
C ALA A 411 -7.63 16.52 2.67
N PRO A 412 -8.71 16.36 3.45
CA PRO A 412 -9.97 17.05 3.18
C PRO A 412 -9.86 18.58 3.33
N GLU A 413 -8.89 19.06 4.10
CA GLU A 413 -8.60 20.48 4.36
C GLU A 413 -7.63 21.10 3.34
N LEU A 414 -7.09 20.32 2.42
CA LEU A 414 -6.16 20.78 1.38
C LEU A 414 -6.77 20.62 -0.02
N GLY A 415 -6.26 21.40 -0.95
CA GLY A 415 -6.37 21.09 -2.36
C GLY A 415 -5.32 20.09 -2.79
N TRP A 416 -5.53 19.48 -3.94
CA TRP A 416 -4.59 18.52 -4.52
C TRP A 416 -4.30 18.83 -5.99
N VAL A 417 -3.22 18.26 -6.51
CA VAL A 417 -2.88 18.31 -7.93
C VAL A 417 -3.90 17.47 -8.71
N LYS A 418 -4.71 18.12 -9.52
CA LYS A 418 -5.68 17.45 -10.39
C LYS A 418 -5.01 16.86 -11.62
N GLN A 419 -4.07 17.62 -12.21
CA GLN A 419 -3.30 17.18 -13.38
C GLN A 419 -1.99 17.95 -13.48
N THR A 420 -1.03 17.35 -14.17
CA THR A 420 0.23 17.95 -14.61
C THR A 420 0.32 17.79 -16.11
N LEU A 421 0.45 18.91 -16.85
CA LEU A 421 0.66 18.90 -18.29
C LEU A 421 2.07 19.41 -18.57
N ARG A 422 2.75 18.83 -19.54
CA ARG A 422 4.09 19.26 -19.97
C ARG A 422 4.11 19.51 -21.48
N SER A 423 4.81 20.59 -21.87
CA SER A 423 5.07 20.92 -23.28
C SER A 423 6.40 21.62 -23.44
N THR A 424 6.80 21.86 -24.69
CA THR A 424 7.84 22.85 -24.98
C THR A 424 7.35 24.23 -24.58
N GLY A 425 8.23 25.03 -23.98
CA GLY A 425 7.93 26.44 -23.71
C GLY A 425 8.01 27.31 -24.95
N ASP A 426 7.22 28.36 -24.96
CA ASP A 426 7.22 29.35 -26.03
C ASP A 426 7.18 30.78 -25.49
N VAL A 427 7.63 31.73 -26.28
CA VAL A 427 7.44 33.14 -26.02
C VAL A 427 6.52 33.74 -27.08
N LYS A 428 5.60 34.58 -26.61
CA LYS A 428 4.71 35.34 -27.48
C LYS A 428 5.50 36.48 -28.12
N GLN A 429 5.62 36.43 -29.43
CA GLN A 429 6.12 37.57 -30.21
C GLN A 429 4.97 38.50 -30.65
N SER A 430 5.28 39.62 -31.29
CA SER A 430 4.27 40.52 -31.85
C SER A 430 3.29 39.75 -32.77
N ASN A 431 2.03 40.16 -32.81
CA ASN A 431 1.00 39.61 -33.70
C ASN A 431 0.58 38.15 -33.42
N LEU A 432 0.57 37.73 -32.15
CA LEU A 432 0.11 36.41 -31.72
C LEU A 432 0.99 35.22 -32.16
N ILE A 433 2.12 35.46 -32.79
CA ILE A 433 3.07 34.40 -33.13
C ILE A 433 3.76 33.94 -31.88
N ARG A 434 3.76 32.63 -31.66
CA ARG A 434 4.49 31.96 -30.57
C ARG A 434 5.68 31.23 -31.18
N GLN A 435 6.83 31.34 -30.54
CA GLN A 435 8.03 30.62 -30.95
C GLN A 435 8.63 29.88 -29.76
N PRO A 436 9.03 28.60 -29.94
CA PRO A 436 9.76 27.86 -28.91
C PRO A 436 11.03 28.62 -28.53
N ASP A 437 11.33 28.72 -27.27
CA ASP A 437 12.51 29.40 -26.72
C ASP A 437 13.51 28.49 -26.04
N GLY A 438 13.33 27.16 -26.21
CA GLY A 438 14.17 26.13 -25.60
C GLY A 438 13.85 25.88 -24.11
N SER A 439 12.80 26.51 -23.55
CA SER A 439 12.34 26.22 -22.21
C SER A 439 11.38 25.04 -22.22
N VAL A 440 11.15 24.45 -21.03
CA VAL A 440 10.11 23.44 -20.76
C VAL A 440 9.01 24.10 -19.97
N ALA A 441 7.76 23.88 -20.35
CA ALA A 441 6.57 24.43 -19.71
C ALA A 441 5.77 23.35 -18.99
N PHE A 442 5.34 23.67 -17.77
CA PHE A 442 4.41 22.87 -16.97
C PHE A 442 3.15 23.69 -16.69
N LEU A 443 2.00 23.03 -16.82
CA LEU A 443 0.73 23.51 -16.31
C LEU A 443 0.30 22.56 -15.21
N VAL A 444 0.26 23.05 -13.98
CA VAL A 444 -0.17 22.28 -12.81
C VAL A 444 -1.49 22.83 -12.33
N ASP A 445 -2.54 22.01 -12.42
CA ASP A 445 -3.85 22.36 -11.91
C ASP A 445 -4.03 21.85 -10.50
N PHE A 446 -4.25 22.76 -9.57
CA PHE A 446 -4.64 22.46 -8.20
C PHE A 446 -6.15 22.65 -8.05
N ALA A 447 -6.83 21.68 -7.48
CA ALA A 447 -8.27 21.69 -7.26
C ALA A 447 -8.63 21.04 -5.91
N GLY A 448 -9.90 20.90 -5.63
CA GLY A 448 -10.43 20.25 -4.43
C GLY A 448 -11.33 21.14 -3.61
N PRO A 449 -12.09 20.56 -2.63
CA PRO A 449 -13.09 21.29 -1.86
C PRO A 449 -12.53 22.51 -1.11
N ALA A 450 -11.31 22.41 -0.56
CA ALA A 450 -10.65 23.50 0.15
C ALA A 450 -10.38 24.71 -0.75
N LEU A 451 -9.97 24.48 -2.00
CA LEU A 451 -9.76 25.56 -2.96
C LEU A 451 -11.10 26.07 -3.52
N ALA A 452 -12.05 25.19 -3.82
CA ALA A 452 -13.37 25.57 -4.34
C ALA A 452 -14.19 26.43 -3.36
N ALA A 453 -13.86 26.40 -2.07
CA ALA A 453 -14.47 27.24 -1.05
C ALA A 453 -13.92 28.67 -1.03
N LEU A 454 -12.79 28.94 -1.70
CA LEU A 454 -12.21 30.27 -1.80
C LEU A 454 -12.90 31.10 -2.90
N LYS A 455 -12.87 32.43 -2.74
CA LYS A 455 -13.35 33.35 -3.78
C LYS A 455 -12.32 33.42 -4.93
N GLU A 456 -12.77 33.75 -6.11
CA GLU A 456 -11.91 33.90 -7.29
C GLU A 456 -10.80 34.95 -7.11
N ASP A 457 -11.09 36.01 -6.34
CA ASP A 457 -10.17 37.10 -6.02
C ASP A 457 -9.32 36.85 -4.76
N ALA A 458 -9.39 35.63 -4.20
CA ALA A 458 -8.60 35.26 -3.04
C ALA A 458 -7.11 35.40 -3.35
N LYS A 459 -6.37 36.01 -2.41
CA LYS A 459 -4.92 36.20 -2.55
C LYS A 459 -4.21 34.86 -2.29
N VAL A 460 -4.11 34.06 -3.36
CA VAL A 460 -3.37 32.80 -3.38
C VAL A 460 -2.03 33.06 -4.08
N ARG A 461 -0.95 32.52 -3.54
CA ARG A 461 0.38 32.58 -4.15
C ARG A 461 0.98 31.17 -4.28
N SER A 462 1.86 31.00 -5.25
CA SER A 462 2.66 29.78 -5.38
C SER A 462 3.97 29.91 -4.60
N GLN A 463 4.33 28.86 -3.88
CA GLN A 463 5.68 28.66 -3.38
C GLN A 463 6.36 27.63 -4.27
N ILE A 464 7.47 28.00 -4.90
CA ILE A 464 8.18 27.18 -5.88
C ILE A 464 9.63 27.03 -5.44
N SER A 465 10.15 25.83 -5.55
CA SER A 465 11.59 25.57 -5.50
C SER A 465 12.01 24.74 -6.69
N VAL A 466 13.17 25.03 -7.23
CA VAL A 466 13.76 24.38 -8.41
C VAL A 466 15.22 24.08 -8.10
N GLY A 467 15.69 22.91 -8.51
CA GLY A 467 17.12 22.55 -8.37
C GLY A 467 18.03 23.43 -9.24
N ASP A 468 19.31 23.44 -8.89
CA ASP A 468 20.33 24.32 -9.50
C ASP A 468 20.51 24.14 -11.03
N ASN A 469 19.98 23.05 -11.58
CA ASN A 469 20.06 22.76 -13.03
C ASN A 469 19.01 23.50 -13.87
N ALA A 470 18.15 24.35 -13.26
CA ALA A 470 17.15 25.10 -14.01
C ALA A 470 16.94 26.50 -13.48
N GLU A 471 16.53 27.39 -14.38
CA GLU A 471 16.11 28.75 -14.09
C GLU A 471 14.61 28.91 -14.35
N VAL A 472 13.88 29.53 -13.40
CA VAL A 472 12.47 29.87 -13.58
C VAL A 472 12.37 31.11 -14.45
N VAL A 473 11.87 30.94 -15.68
CA VAL A 473 11.68 32.08 -16.63
C VAL A 473 10.24 32.60 -16.65
N GLU A 474 9.29 31.80 -16.13
CA GLU A 474 7.90 32.22 -15.92
C GLU A 474 7.29 31.48 -14.73
N ASN A 475 6.60 32.23 -13.88
CA ASN A 475 5.76 31.74 -12.80
C ASN A 475 4.48 32.56 -12.79
N ASN A 476 3.37 31.95 -13.19
CA ASN A 476 2.09 32.62 -13.28
C ASN A 476 0.99 31.73 -12.67
N LEU A 477 0.31 32.25 -11.66
CA LEU A 477 -0.78 31.57 -10.97
C LEU A 477 -2.10 32.27 -11.31
N ARG A 478 -3.09 31.51 -11.80
CA ARG A 478 -4.41 32.03 -12.17
C ARG A 478 -5.51 31.15 -11.61
N TYR A 479 -6.62 31.80 -11.19
CA TYR A 479 -7.85 31.07 -10.94
C TYR A 479 -8.34 30.35 -12.19
N ASN A 480 -8.76 29.10 -12.04
CA ASN A 480 -9.32 28.28 -13.11
C ASN A 480 -10.79 28.00 -12.79
N PRO A 481 -11.75 28.69 -13.45
CA PRO A 481 -13.18 28.53 -13.18
C PRO A 481 -13.71 27.13 -13.51
N GLU A 482 -13.09 26.42 -14.46
CA GLU A 482 -13.49 25.06 -14.87
C GLU A 482 -13.26 24.03 -13.76
N THR A 483 -12.19 24.22 -12.98
CA THR A 483 -11.84 23.32 -11.87
C THR A 483 -12.22 23.89 -10.50
N LYS A 484 -12.64 25.17 -10.43
CA LYS A 484 -12.80 25.94 -9.20
C LYS A 484 -11.55 25.87 -8.33
N GLY A 485 -10.39 26.03 -8.97
CA GLY A 485 -9.08 25.92 -8.36
C GLY A 485 -8.09 26.91 -8.98
N TRP A 486 -6.83 26.60 -8.95
CA TRP A 486 -5.78 27.45 -9.51
C TRP A 486 -4.88 26.68 -10.45
N ARG A 487 -4.53 27.30 -11.57
CA ARG A 487 -3.53 26.81 -12.53
C ARG A 487 -2.23 27.55 -12.33
N LEU A 488 -1.18 26.81 -12.03
CA LEU A 488 0.19 27.29 -12.05
C LEU A 488 0.78 27.01 -13.44
N THR A 489 1.24 28.08 -14.12
CA THR A 489 2.10 27.98 -15.30
C THR A 489 3.53 28.19 -14.82
N LEU A 490 4.35 27.16 -14.98
CA LEU A 490 5.77 27.20 -14.64
C LEU A 490 6.58 26.90 -15.90
N ARG A 491 7.47 27.83 -16.29
CA ARG A 491 8.35 27.65 -17.44
C ARG A 491 9.79 27.75 -16.98
N LEU A 492 10.60 26.77 -17.41
CA LEU A 492 11.97 26.57 -16.95
C LEU A 492 12.94 26.49 -18.10
N LYS A 493 14.08 27.11 -17.94
CA LYS A 493 15.22 26.92 -18.81
C LYS A 493 16.22 25.98 -18.17
N ILE A 494 16.43 24.81 -18.78
CA ILE A 494 17.36 23.80 -18.29
C ILE A 494 18.77 24.16 -18.69
N GLN A 495 19.72 24.12 -17.75
CA GLN A 495 21.12 24.48 -17.98
C GLN A 495 21.90 23.31 -18.61
N ASP A 496 21.75 22.13 -18.09
CA ASP A 496 22.38 20.90 -18.59
C ASP A 496 21.30 19.82 -18.81
N PRO A 497 20.91 19.55 -20.07
CA PRO A 497 19.88 18.55 -20.36
C PRO A 497 20.28 17.10 -19.98
N LYS A 498 21.57 16.83 -19.73
CA LYS A 498 22.05 15.52 -19.29
C LYS A 498 21.87 15.27 -17.80
N LYS A 499 21.38 16.25 -17.06
CA LYS A 499 21.09 16.15 -15.63
C LYS A 499 19.59 16.25 -15.38
N SER A 500 19.10 15.45 -14.46
CA SER A 500 17.73 15.59 -13.98
C SER A 500 17.54 16.90 -13.22
N THR A 501 16.30 17.37 -13.17
CA THR A 501 15.92 18.61 -12.47
C THR A 501 14.74 18.35 -11.56
N GLU A 502 14.92 18.58 -10.25
CA GLU A 502 13.86 18.50 -9.26
C GLU A 502 13.12 19.83 -9.14
N MET A 503 11.81 19.74 -8.99
CA MET A 503 10.92 20.88 -8.82
C MET A 503 9.89 20.58 -7.75
N ARG A 504 9.51 21.61 -6.98
CA ARG A 504 8.41 21.51 -6.01
C ARG A 504 7.55 22.77 -6.09
N ALA A 505 6.25 22.62 -5.92
CA ALA A 505 5.32 23.73 -5.83
C ALA A 505 4.16 23.42 -4.88
N ALA A 506 3.74 24.40 -4.11
CA ALA A 506 2.53 24.36 -3.30
C ALA A 506 1.84 25.73 -3.37
N LEU A 507 0.54 25.76 -3.08
CA LEU A 507 -0.21 27.00 -2.96
C LEU A 507 -0.38 27.39 -1.49
N LEU A 508 -0.22 28.70 -1.25
CA LEU A 508 -0.30 29.31 0.07
C LEU A 508 -1.23 30.53 0.06
N GLN A 509 -1.71 30.86 1.24
CA GLN A 509 -2.44 32.10 1.49
C GLN A 509 -1.91 32.76 2.75
N ASP A 510 -1.68 34.09 2.70
CA ASP A 510 -1.37 34.86 3.89
C ASP A 510 -2.69 35.20 4.59
N VAL A 511 -2.86 34.68 5.80
CA VAL A 511 -4.04 34.92 6.63
C VAL A 511 -3.68 35.80 7.83
N PRO A 512 -4.54 36.74 8.23
CA PRO A 512 -4.31 37.54 9.44
C PRO A 512 -4.14 36.62 10.66
N VAL A 513 -3.19 36.94 11.54
CA VAL A 513 -3.06 36.25 12.82
C VAL A 513 -4.31 36.61 13.65
N GLU A 514 -5.16 35.64 13.97
CA GLU A 514 -6.27 35.85 14.91
C GLU A 514 -5.67 36.21 16.27
N ALA A 515 -6.05 37.40 16.77
CA ALA A 515 -5.73 37.78 18.15
C ALA A 515 -6.31 36.71 19.10
N PRO A 516 -5.56 36.29 20.13
CA PRO A 516 -6.06 35.31 21.09
C PRO A 516 -7.38 35.81 21.68
N LYS A 517 -8.44 35.02 21.56
CA LYS A 517 -9.74 35.31 22.17
C LYS A 517 -9.51 35.53 23.66
N PRO A 518 -9.98 36.71 24.25
CA PRO A 518 -9.84 36.92 25.67
C PRO A 518 -10.50 35.76 26.41
N ALA A 519 -9.78 35.24 27.38
CA ALA A 519 -10.27 34.16 28.23
C ALA A 519 -11.60 34.64 28.86
N LYS A 520 -12.65 33.85 28.73
CA LYS A 520 -13.92 34.08 29.41
C LYS A 520 -13.64 34.08 30.91
N ASP A 521 -13.79 35.25 31.56
CA ASP A 521 -13.76 35.37 32.99
C ASP A 521 -14.79 34.41 33.61
N THR A 522 -14.34 33.36 34.19
CA THR A 522 -15.10 32.55 35.12
C THR A 522 -15.13 33.30 36.43
N LYS A 523 -16.29 33.92 36.72
CA LYS A 523 -16.60 34.45 38.05
C LYS A 523 -16.51 33.29 39.06
N HIS A 524 -15.49 33.33 39.92
CA HIS A 524 -15.54 32.65 41.20
C HIS A 524 -15.08 33.60 42.31
N ASP A 525 -16.04 33.83 43.17
CA ASP A 525 -16.04 34.15 44.61
C ASP A 525 -14.96 35.04 45.22
N LYS A 526 -15.46 36.17 45.69
CA LYS A 526 -14.87 37.04 46.72
C LYS A 526 -14.73 36.30 48.05
N ALA A 527 -13.53 36.15 48.56
CA ALA A 527 -13.29 36.25 50.00
C ALA A 527 -11.82 36.51 50.31
N ALA A 528 -11.59 37.43 51.24
CA ALA A 528 -10.37 37.74 51.98
C ALA A 528 -9.34 38.68 51.35
N ALA A 529 -9.63 39.96 51.51
CA ALA A 529 -8.61 41.02 51.63
C ALA A 529 -7.98 41.00 53.02
N LYS A 530 -6.67 41.17 53.13
CA LYS A 530 -6.04 42.17 53.99
C LYS A 530 -4.51 42.12 53.93
N HIS A 531 -3.92 43.33 53.76
CA HIS A 531 -2.58 43.83 54.11
C HIS A 531 -1.36 43.36 53.29
N ALA A 532 -0.90 44.24 52.41
CA ALA A 532 0.49 44.69 52.40
C ALA A 532 0.63 46.03 51.66
N LYS A 533 1.46 46.88 52.20
CA LYS A 533 1.73 48.28 51.91
C LYS A 533 2.37 48.53 50.54
N ALA A 534 2.00 49.70 49.98
CA ALA A 534 2.57 50.30 48.80
C ALA A 534 4.04 50.69 48.95
N GLU A 535 4.85 50.43 47.95
CA GLU A 535 6.03 51.18 47.56
C GLU A 535 5.93 51.59 46.09
N LYS A 536 6.16 52.88 45.86
CA LYS A 536 6.07 53.59 44.58
C LYS A 536 7.35 53.35 43.79
N PRO A 537 7.35 52.96 42.53
CA PRO A 537 8.53 53.11 41.67
C PRO A 537 8.46 54.43 40.89
N ALA A 538 9.65 54.97 40.67
CA ALA A 538 9.94 56.24 40.05
C ALA A 538 9.58 56.33 38.58
N GLU A 539 9.16 57.53 38.16
CA GLU A 539 8.96 57.96 36.77
C GLU A 539 10.25 57.85 35.95
N GLN A 540 10.19 57.19 34.81
CA GLN A 540 11.08 57.41 33.68
C GLN A 540 10.35 58.07 32.53
N PRO A 541 11.03 58.92 31.73
CA PRO A 541 10.38 59.82 30.80
C PRO A 541 9.91 59.13 29.53
N ALA A 542 8.75 59.61 29.02
CA ALA A 542 8.14 59.23 27.77
C ALA A 542 9.10 59.44 26.59
N ALA A 543 9.43 58.39 25.86
CA ALA A 543 10.01 58.46 24.53
C ALA A 543 8.87 58.41 23.51
N ASP A 544 8.94 59.31 22.55
CA ASP A 544 8.02 59.53 21.47
C ASP A 544 7.61 58.22 20.75
N ALA A 545 6.31 57.94 20.77
CA ALA A 545 5.72 56.90 19.96
C ALA A 545 5.62 57.39 18.50
N ALA A 546 6.62 57.06 17.70
CA ALA A 546 6.48 57.11 16.25
C ALA A 546 5.45 56.07 15.83
N SER A 547 4.32 56.49 15.30
CA SER A 547 3.28 55.70 14.67
C SER A 547 3.86 54.98 13.44
N THR A 548 4.30 53.75 13.63
CA THR A 548 4.49 52.85 12.53
C THR A 548 3.15 52.16 12.24
N ASN A 549 2.51 52.52 11.13
CA ASN A 549 1.42 51.75 10.53
C ASN A 549 1.95 50.34 10.20
N GLY A 550 2.01 49.48 11.18
CA GLY A 550 2.34 48.06 11.00
C GLY A 550 1.16 47.38 10.32
N ALA A 551 1.38 46.83 9.13
CA ALA A 551 0.45 45.87 8.53
C ALA A 551 0.15 44.79 9.58
N PRO A 552 -1.10 44.28 9.67
CA PRO A 552 -1.43 43.21 10.60
C PRO A 552 -0.51 42.01 10.38
N ALA A 553 0.02 41.43 11.45
CA ALA A 553 0.83 40.25 11.36
C ALA A 553 0.05 39.14 10.61
N THR A 554 0.63 38.60 9.57
CA THR A 554 0.05 37.50 8.80
C THR A 554 0.81 36.22 9.06
N THR A 555 0.11 35.09 9.03
CA THR A 555 0.71 33.75 9.05
C THR A 555 0.45 33.06 7.71
N GLU A 556 1.38 32.25 7.26
CA GLU A 556 1.23 31.47 6.04
C GLU A 556 0.35 30.24 6.30
N LYS A 557 -0.68 30.08 5.50
CA LYS A 557 -1.53 28.90 5.47
C LYS A 557 -1.24 28.10 4.20
N VAL A 558 -0.82 26.85 4.34
CA VAL A 558 -0.70 25.91 3.22
C VAL A 558 -2.11 25.53 2.75
N LEU A 559 -2.37 25.66 1.47
CA LEU A 559 -3.66 25.40 0.85
C LEU A 559 -3.71 24.07 0.10
N THR A 560 -2.56 23.52 -0.32
CA THR A 560 -2.51 22.33 -1.16
C THR A 560 -1.46 21.33 -0.69
N GLU A 561 -1.57 20.10 -1.17
CA GLU A 561 -0.43 19.19 -1.16
C GLU A 561 0.75 19.80 -1.95
N THR A 562 1.94 19.26 -1.73
CA THR A 562 3.15 19.63 -2.47
C THR A 562 3.21 18.83 -3.77
N TRP A 563 3.13 19.50 -4.91
CA TRP A 563 3.54 18.93 -6.20
C TRP A 563 5.06 18.80 -6.22
N SER A 564 5.58 17.62 -6.50
CA SER A 564 7.01 17.34 -6.66
C SER A 564 7.21 16.67 -8.01
N TYR A 565 8.12 17.19 -8.83
CA TYR A 565 8.37 16.63 -10.15
C TYR A 565 9.87 16.54 -10.43
N GLN A 566 10.30 15.43 -10.99
CA GLN A 566 11.64 15.31 -11.58
C GLN A 566 11.50 15.32 -13.08
N LEU A 567 12.08 16.33 -13.73
CA LEU A 567 12.32 16.25 -15.15
C LEU A 567 13.53 15.34 -15.37
N PRO A 568 13.36 14.18 -16.02
CA PRO A 568 14.47 13.27 -16.25
C PRO A 568 15.55 13.89 -17.15
N ALA A 569 16.76 13.37 -17.06
CA ALA A 569 17.82 13.72 -17.99
C ALA A 569 17.49 13.31 -19.44
N ASP A 570 17.95 14.08 -20.41
CA ASP A 570 17.79 13.83 -21.85
C ASP A 570 16.33 13.87 -22.35
N GLU A 571 15.44 14.54 -21.63
CA GLU A 571 14.02 14.72 -21.96
C GLU A 571 13.73 15.98 -22.81
#